data_02dfecc0c17b0fd97672df34061e91ce
#
_entry.id   02dfecc0c17b0fd97672df34061e91ce
#
_cell.length_a   1.000
_cell.length_b   1.000
_cell.length_c   1.000
_cell.angle_alpha   90.00
_cell.angle_beta   90.00
_cell.angle_gamma   90.00
#
_symmetry.space_group_name_H-M   'P 1'
#
loop_
_entity.id
_entity.type
_entity.pdbx_description
1 polymer ?
#
loop_
_entity_poly.entity_id
_entity_poly.type
_entity_poly.pdbx_seq_one_letter_code
_entity_poly.pdbx_strand_id
1 'polypeptide(L)'
;MIIEKLKKMLAKKEERKKELKNRAEKCEEIEELRSINSEVDKLNGEIAELRGLIEDLEKAGDEEEETRQAGPIGEVEILATYGAGNGEEGKDERSKEIEEAEKRGKALKEKRAVTVGSSDVILPKHQATDIKGTFNEVSSIVDRVNIKPLNGGESFEQPYMIGYGTGGYTEEGGDPTEAEPEWSYAIINKTKITAYAEDTEELQKLPAAAYDAEVMKGIRIAIRKKLAAEILIGDGDPGHFVGIFDANATAIDPNTDKEIAAIDEKTLDEIIYSYGGDENVEDEAVLILNKADVKAFATLRKQNGDKVYDVKHNGNTGTIDGVPYIINSKCKAISDPNTTAGEYCMAYGPLSNYTMAIFSDMEVRRSDDYKFKEGMIAHRGVVFAGGNVTAHNGFLRIKKASEA
;
A
#
# COMPACT_ATOMS: atom_id res chain seq x y z
N MET A 1 15.24 -25.19 22.17
CA MET A 1 14.59 -24.43 23.28
C MET A 1 13.26 -23.81 22.90
N ILE A 2 13.15 -23.05 21.74
CA ILE A 2 11.89 -22.43 21.31
C ILE A 2 10.86 -23.49 20.89
N ILE A 3 11.25 -24.46 20.06
CA ILE A 3 10.40 -25.55 19.56
C ILE A 3 9.84 -26.38 20.73
N GLU A 4 10.62 -26.67 21.75
CA GLU A 4 10.13 -27.39 22.93
C GLU A 4 9.07 -26.61 23.72
N LYS A 5 9.22 -25.25 23.79
CA LYS A 5 8.20 -24.41 24.42
C LYS A 5 6.90 -24.41 23.61
N LEU A 6 7.00 -24.34 22.31
CA LEU A 6 5.84 -24.39 21.40
C LEU A 6 5.14 -25.76 21.47
N LYS A 7 5.89 -26.87 21.49
CA LYS A 7 5.35 -28.23 21.68
C LYS A 7 4.64 -28.39 23.03
N LYS A 8 5.18 -27.79 24.09
CA LYS A 8 4.51 -27.77 25.41
C LYS A 8 3.22 -26.95 25.43
N MET A 9 3.22 -25.82 24.70
CA MET A 9 1.99 -24.99 24.56
C MET A 9 0.93 -25.73 23.76
N LEU A 10 1.31 -26.38 22.67
CA LEU A 10 0.42 -27.21 21.85
C LEU A 10 -0.21 -28.35 22.67
N ALA A 11 0.58 -29.09 23.42
CA ALA A 11 0.08 -30.18 24.31
C ALA A 11 -0.97 -29.68 25.32
N LYS A 12 -0.72 -28.53 25.95
CA LYS A 12 -1.69 -27.91 26.88
C LYS A 12 -3.01 -27.52 26.21
N LYS A 13 -2.96 -26.98 24.97
CA LYS A 13 -4.16 -26.60 24.24
C LYS A 13 -4.94 -27.82 23.75
N GLU A 14 -4.26 -28.88 23.34
CA GLU A 14 -4.91 -30.14 22.97
C GLU A 14 -5.56 -30.82 24.20
N GLU A 15 -4.94 -30.75 25.39
CA GLU A 15 -5.51 -31.25 26.63
C GLU A 15 -6.77 -30.45 26.98
N ARG A 16 -6.71 -29.12 26.93
CA ARG A 16 -7.86 -28.25 27.16
C ARG A 16 -9.02 -28.53 26.19
N LYS A 17 -8.72 -28.78 24.90
CA LYS A 17 -9.70 -29.20 23.92
C LYS A 17 -10.40 -30.50 24.25
N LYS A 18 -9.64 -31.52 24.80
CA LYS A 18 -10.22 -32.77 25.27
C LYS A 18 -11.13 -32.57 26.46
N GLU A 19 -10.74 -31.72 27.42
CA GLU A 19 -11.59 -31.39 28.59
C GLU A 19 -12.91 -30.74 28.15
N LEU A 20 -12.85 -29.78 27.24
CA LEU A 20 -14.04 -29.10 26.70
C LEU A 20 -14.97 -30.06 25.94
N LYS A 21 -14.40 -31.00 25.17
CA LYS A 21 -15.21 -32.03 24.51
C LYS A 21 -15.91 -32.96 25.53
N ASN A 22 -15.19 -33.43 26.56
CA ASN A 22 -15.78 -34.25 27.60
C ASN A 22 -16.84 -33.49 28.41
N ARG A 23 -16.72 -32.15 28.51
CA ARG A 23 -17.73 -31.30 29.14
C ARG A 23 -18.95 -31.11 28.24
N ALA A 24 -18.75 -30.96 26.93
CA ALA A 24 -19.83 -30.90 25.97
C ALA A 24 -20.70 -32.15 25.92
N GLU A 25 -20.09 -33.35 26.05
CA GLU A 25 -20.81 -34.63 26.09
C GLU A 25 -21.70 -34.80 27.36
N LYS A 26 -21.41 -34.04 28.43
CA LYS A 26 -22.16 -34.09 29.70
C LYS A 26 -23.10 -32.91 29.89
N CYS A 27 -23.16 -31.99 28.94
CA CYS A 27 -23.92 -30.76 29.05
C CYS A 27 -25.33 -30.96 28.42
N GLU A 28 -26.38 -30.64 29.17
CA GLU A 28 -27.78 -30.72 28.73
C GLU A 28 -28.33 -29.36 28.29
N GLU A 29 -27.61 -28.24 28.55
CA GLU A 29 -28.07 -26.88 28.19
C GLU A 29 -27.51 -26.43 26.84
N ILE A 30 -28.42 -25.95 26.00
CA ILE A 30 -28.08 -25.52 24.61
C ILE A 30 -27.18 -24.29 24.58
N GLU A 31 -27.31 -23.37 25.52
CA GLU A 31 -26.49 -22.17 25.61
C GLU A 31 -25.04 -22.46 26.02
N GLU A 32 -24.86 -23.37 26.99
CA GLU A 32 -23.51 -23.85 27.37
C GLU A 32 -22.85 -24.63 26.24
N LEU A 33 -23.59 -25.45 25.49
CA LEU A 33 -23.06 -26.16 24.31
C LEU A 33 -22.57 -25.22 23.22
N ARG A 34 -23.30 -24.13 22.97
CA ARG A 34 -22.86 -23.09 22.00
C ARG A 34 -21.59 -22.39 22.47
N SER A 35 -21.50 -22.07 23.74
CA SER A 35 -20.30 -21.45 24.34
C SER A 35 -19.08 -22.38 24.22
N ILE A 36 -19.23 -23.65 24.56
CA ILE A 36 -18.16 -24.67 24.49
C ILE A 36 -17.72 -24.88 23.02
N ASN A 37 -18.65 -24.94 22.07
CA ASN A 37 -18.30 -25.07 20.65
C ASN A 37 -17.52 -23.86 20.14
N SER A 38 -17.90 -22.63 20.54
CA SER A 38 -17.15 -21.43 20.20
C SER A 38 -15.73 -21.43 20.77
N GLU A 39 -15.54 -21.93 22.01
CA GLU A 39 -14.19 -22.09 22.59
C GLU A 39 -13.37 -23.18 21.89
N VAL A 40 -14.00 -24.29 21.50
CA VAL A 40 -13.34 -25.38 20.76
C VAL A 40 -12.89 -24.90 19.38
N ASP A 41 -13.69 -24.08 18.68
CA ASP A 41 -13.33 -23.52 17.37
C ASP A 41 -12.14 -22.57 17.48
N LYS A 42 -12.10 -21.70 18.50
CA LYS A 42 -10.95 -20.84 18.78
C LYS A 42 -9.68 -21.65 19.06
N LEU A 43 -9.80 -22.68 19.91
CA LEU A 43 -8.67 -23.55 20.19
C LEU A 43 -8.18 -24.34 18.98
N ASN A 44 -9.07 -24.71 18.05
CA ASN A 44 -8.70 -25.35 16.79
C ASN A 44 -7.85 -24.42 15.92
N GLY A 45 -8.22 -23.14 15.82
CA GLY A 45 -7.43 -22.12 15.11
C GLY A 45 -6.03 -21.96 15.71
N GLU A 46 -5.95 -21.77 17.01
CA GLU A 46 -4.69 -21.62 17.74
C GLU A 46 -3.78 -22.87 17.69
N ILE A 47 -4.36 -24.07 17.67
CA ILE A 47 -3.62 -25.32 17.49
C ILE A 47 -3.07 -25.42 16.06
N ALA A 48 -3.83 -24.99 15.04
CA ALA A 48 -3.38 -25.00 13.66
C ALA A 48 -2.20 -24.02 13.45
N GLU A 49 -2.30 -22.81 14.02
CA GLU A 49 -1.21 -21.81 13.98
C GLU A 49 0.07 -22.32 14.66
N LEU A 50 -0.06 -22.92 15.85
CA LEU A 50 1.10 -23.47 16.58
C LEU A 50 1.76 -24.62 15.82
N ARG A 51 0.99 -25.47 15.14
CA ARG A 51 1.53 -26.55 14.31
C ARG A 51 2.27 -26.00 13.09
N GLY A 52 1.72 -24.98 12.41
CA GLY A 52 2.41 -24.28 11.31
C GLY A 52 3.74 -23.70 11.76
N LEU A 53 3.76 -22.97 12.88
CA LEU A 53 4.99 -22.39 13.43
C LEU A 53 6.04 -23.44 13.82
N ILE A 54 5.62 -24.59 14.34
CA ILE A 54 6.54 -25.70 14.68
C ILE A 54 7.13 -26.30 13.40
N GLU A 55 6.30 -26.53 12.37
CA GLU A 55 6.73 -27.08 11.09
C GLU A 55 7.71 -26.15 10.37
N ASP A 56 7.44 -24.83 10.35
CA ASP A 56 8.32 -23.83 9.78
C ASP A 56 9.67 -23.75 10.50
N LEU A 57 9.67 -23.84 11.83
CA LEU A 57 10.90 -23.85 12.64
C LEU A 57 11.68 -25.16 12.54
N GLU A 58 11.02 -26.30 12.35
CA GLU A 58 11.66 -27.59 12.10
C GLU A 58 12.33 -27.58 10.72
N LYS A 59 11.66 -27.09 9.68
CA LYS A 59 12.25 -26.91 8.33
C LYS A 59 13.46 -25.96 8.36
N ALA A 60 13.36 -24.84 9.04
CA ALA A 60 14.47 -23.90 9.20
C ALA A 60 15.64 -24.47 10.02
N GLY A 61 15.36 -25.39 10.96
CA GLY A 61 16.38 -26.09 11.74
C GLY A 61 17.14 -27.13 10.94
N ASP A 62 16.46 -27.84 10.05
CA ASP A 62 17.08 -28.82 9.16
C ASP A 62 17.99 -28.16 8.11
N GLU A 63 17.62 -26.96 7.62
CA GLU A 63 18.48 -26.16 6.73
C GLU A 63 19.77 -25.63 7.42
N GLU A 64 19.77 -25.38 8.74
CA GLU A 64 20.94 -24.97 9.49
C GLU A 64 21.86 -26.15 9.88
N GLU A 65 21.39 -27.37 9.99
CA GLU A 65 22.23 -28.55 10.24
C GLU A 65 22.94 -29.03 8.97
N GLU A 66 22.34 -28.91 7.79
CA GLU A 66 22.99 -29.21 6.52
C GLU A 66 24.16 -28.25 6.21
N THR A 67 24.11 -27.01 6.67
CA THR A 67 25.20 -26.02 6.43
C THR A 67 26.40 -26.19 7.39
N ARG A 68 26.33 -27.03 8.43
CA ARG A 68 27.43 -27.21 9.40
C ARG A 68 28.32 -28.43 9.16
N GLN A 69 28.08 -29.23 8.14
CA GLN A 69 28.93 -30.39 7.76
C GLN A 69 29.66 -30.18 6.43
N ALA A 70 30.32 -29.04 6.24
CA ALA A 70 31.25 -28.87 5.16
C ALA A 70 32.68 -29.20 5.65
N GLY A 71 33.07 -30.43 5.54
CA GLY A 71 34.47 -30.87 5.53
C GLY A 71 35.06 -30.79 4.10
N PRO A 72 36.37 -30.99 3.89
CA PRO A 72 37.14 -30.39 2.78
C PRO A 72 36.80 -30.99 1.42
N ILE A 73 36.65 -30.08 0.48
CA ILE A 73 36.73 -30.14 -0.99
C ILE A 73 36.97 -31.55 -1.59
N GLY A 74 35.93 -32.13 -2.16
CA GLY A 74 35.98 -33.33 -3.00
C GLY A 74 34.59 -33.81 -3.38
N GLU A 75 34.26 -33.67 -4.65
CA GLU A 75 33.04 -34.17 -5.33
C GLU A 75 31.77 -33.30 -5.17
N VAL A 76 31.44 -32.61 -6.27
CA VAL A 76 30.16 -31.91 -6.46
C VAL A 76 29.11 -32.99 -6.76
N GLU A 77 28.33 -33.38 -5.77
CA GLU A 77 27.06 -34.06 -6.00
C GLU A 77 25.98 -33.02 -6.31
N ILE A 78 25.39 -33.17 -7.50
CA ILE A 78 24.26 -32.33 -7.93
C ILE A 78 23.01 -32.81 -7.19
N LEU A 79 22.65 -32.13 -6.13
CA LEU A 79 21.33 -32.28 -5.49
C LEU A 79 20.32 -31.37 -6.18
N ALA A 80 19.67 -31.90 -7.23
CA ALA A 80 18.43 -31.36 -7.73
C ALA A 80 17.32 -32.37 -7.47
N THR A 81 16.69 -32.26 -6.30
CA THR A 81 15.42 -32.94 -6.09
C THR A 81 14.42 -31.90 -5.62
N TYR A 82 13.66 -31.35 -6.54
CA TYR A 82 12.49 -30.56 -6.21
C TYR A 82 11.23 -31.15 -6.86
N GLY A 83 10.27 -31.51 -6.01
CA GLY A 83 8.85 -31.38 -6.26
C GLY A 83 8.21 -32.44 -7.15
N ALA A 84 7.68 -33.47 -6.54
CA ALA A 84 6.64 -34.29 -7.15
C ALA A 84 5.33 -33.49 -7.24
N GLY A 85 5.11 -32.83 -8.37
CA GLY A 85 3.80 -32.35 -8.82
C GLY A 85 3.27 -33.34 -9.86
N ASN A 86 2.14 -33.96 -9.59
CA ASN A 86 1.42 -34.83 -10.52
C ASN A 86 0.88 -34.02 -11.71
N GLY A 87 1.45 -34.24 -12.89
CA GLY A 87 0.94 -33.72 -14.15
C GLY A 87 1.69 -34.40 -15.30
N GLU A 88 0.98 -34.96 -16.28
CA GLU A 88 1.55 -35.66 -17.42
C GLU A 88 2.41 -34.79 -18.34
N GLU A 89 2.35 -33.47 -18.24
CA GLU A 89 3.15 -32.51 -19.02
C GLU A 89 4.63 -32.45 -18.58
N GLY A 90 4.96 -32.82 -17.35
CA GLY A 90 6.34 -32.78 -16.84
C GLY A 90 7.25 -33.94 -17.30
N LYS A 91 6.72 -34.92 -18.00
CA LYS A 91 7.51 -36.08 -18.48
C LYS A 91 8.31 -35.74 -19.75
N ASP A 92 7.77 -34.92 -20.63
CA ASP A 92 8.42 -34.56 -21.89
C ASP A 92 9.59 -33.58 -21.69
N GLU A 93 9.51 -32.65 -20.75
CA GLU A 93 10.62 -31.71 -20.43
C GLU A 93 11.75 -32.44 -19.71
N ARG A 94 11.42 -33.28 -18.76
CA ARG A 94 12.41 -34.08 -18.02
C ARG A 94 13.16 -35.07 -18.88
N SER A 95 12.50 -35.65 -19.88
CA SER A 95 13.16 -36.53 -20.89
C SER A 95 14.10 -35.75 -21.78
N LYS A 96 13.77 -34.52 -22.17
CA LYS A 96 14.64 -33.61 -22.94
C LYS A 96 15.86 -33.18 -22.14
N GLU A 97 15.69 -32.82 -20.88
CA GLU A 97 16.82 -32.47 -20.00
C GLU A 97 17.78 -33.61 -19.78
N ILE A 98 17.28 -34.85 -19.64
CA ILE A 98 18.11 -36.06 -19.51
C ILE A 98 18.86 -36.33 -20.82
N GLU A 99 18.21 -36.24 -21.98
CA GLU A 99 18.89 -36.39 -23.28
C GLU A 99 19.98 -35.31 -23.49
N GLU A 100 19.72 -34.08 -23.09
CA GLU A 100 20.72 -33.01 -23.20
C GLU A 100 21.87 -33.19 -22.21
N ALA A 101 21.62 -33.73 -21.02
CA ALA A 101 22.65 -34.09 -20.06
C ALA A 101 23.52 -35.26 -20.57
N GLU A 102 22.90 -36.25 -21.22
CA GLU A 102 23.62 -37.36 -21.84
C GLU A 102 24.47 -36.91 -23.04
N LYS A 103 23.98 -35.99 -23.88
CA LYS A 103 24.75 -35.38 -24.97
C LYS A 103 25.97 -34.63 -24.47
N ARG A 104 25.81 -33.85 -23.38
CA ARG A 104 26.91 -33.14 -22.70
C ARG A 104 27.91 -34.14 -22.11
N GLY A 105 27.42 -35.20 -21.45
CA GLY A 105 28.25 -36.24 -20.88
C GLY A 105 29.08 -37.01 -21.95
N LYS A 106 28.51 -37.26 -23.11
CA LYS A 106 29.21 -37.88 -24.25
C LYS A 106 30.30 -36.98 -24.81
N ALA A 107 30.01 -35.67 -24.99
CA ALA A 107 30.99 -34.69 -25.46
C ALA A 107 32.18 -34.53 -24.51
N LEU A 108 31.95 -34.61 -23.20
CA LEU A 108 33.01 -34.60 -22.17
C LEU A 108 33.84 -35.90 -22.18
N LYS A 109 33.23 -37.05 -22.38
CA LYS A 109 33.94 -38.37 -22.50
C LYS A 109 34.86 -38.41 -23.71
N GLU A 110 34.49 -37.77 -24.81
CA GLU A 110 35.31 -37.68 -26.02
C GLU A 110 36.45 -36.67 -25.93
N LYS A 111 36.66 -36.05 -24.79
CA LYS A 111 37.71 -35.01 -24.53
C LYS A 111 37.69 -33.85 -25.55
N ARG A 112 36.52 -33.56 -26.11
CA ARG A 112 36.34 -32.38 -26.96
C ARG A 112 36.25 -31.14 -26.11
N ALA A 113 36.84 -30.03 -26.55
CA ALA A 113 36.74 -28.74 -25.88
C ALA A 113 35.29 -28.23 -25.97
N VAL A 114 34.60 -28.27 -24.84
CA VAL A 114 33.22 -27.77 -24.71
C VAL A 114 33.29 -26.32 -24.23
N THR A 115 33.04 -25.38 -25.13
CA THR A 115 32.98 -23.96 -24.81
C THR A 115 31.55 -23.45 -24.86
N VAL A 116 31.23 -22.45 -24.02
CA VAL A 116 29.93 -21.77 -24.07
C VAL A 116 29.77 -21.13 -25.45
N GLY A 117 28.78 -21.57 -26.21
CA GLY A 117 28.54 -21.10 -27.57
C GLY A 117 28.98 -22.08 -28.68
N SER A 118 29.51 -23.28 -28.35
CA SER A 118 29.68 -24.36 -29.36
C SER A 118 28.28 -24.87 -29.74
N SER A 119 28.08 -25.09 -31.06
CA SER A 119 26.78 -25.57 -31.59
C SER A 119 26.36 -26.96 -31.11
N ASP A 120 27.28 -27.69 -30.47
CA ASP A 120 27.06 -29.04 -29.97
C ASP A 120 26.61 -29.13 -28.52
N VAL A 121 26.56 -27.97 -27.77
CA VAL A 121 26.18 -27.92 -26.36
C VAL A 121 25.09 -26.88 -26.18
N ILE A 122 23.87 -27.35 -25.96
CA ILE A 122 22.75 -26.49 -25.58
C ILE A 122 22.82 -26.32 -24.06
N LEU A 123 23.09 -25.11 -23.61
CA LEU A 123 23.00 -24.76 -22.18
C LEU A 123 21.57 -24.46 -21.84
N PRO A 124 20.94 -25.12 -20.85
CA PRO A 124 19.61 -24.77 -20.41
C PRO A 124 19.60 -23.33 -19.87
N LYS A 125 18.65 -22.55 -20.33
CA LYS A 125 18.39 -21.22 -19.77
C LYS A 125 17.51 -21.38 -18.55
N HIS A 126 18.04 -21.13 -17.38
CA HIS A 126 17.23 -21.03 -16.17
C HIS A 126 16.50 -19.69 -16.17
N GLN A 127 15.18 -19.74 -16.18
CA GLN A 127 14.33 -18.57 -16.01
C GLN A 127 13.81 -18.56 -14.58
N ALA A 128 13.87 -17.41 -13.92
CA ALA A 128 13.23 -17.24 -12.63
C ALA A 128 11.70 -17.32 -12.81
N THR A 129 11.05 -18.02 -11.91
CA THR A 129 9.59 -18.12 -11.84
C THR A 129 8.98 -16.86 -11.23
N ASP A 130 9.79 -16.04 -10.57
CA ASP A 130 9.38 -14.84 -9.88
C ASP A 130 9.66 -13.60 -10.72
N ILE A 131 8.63 -12.76 -10.89
CA ILE A 131 8.72 -11.49 -11.59
C ILE A 131 9.02 -10.41 -10.58
N LYS A 132 10.24 -9.85 -10.64
CA LYS A 132 10.64 -8.76 -9.78
C LYS A 132 9.89 -7.47 -10.18
N GLY A 133 8.98 -7.02 -9.33
CA GLY A 133 8.22 -5.79 -9.52
C GLY A 133 9.10 -4.51 -9.53
N THR A 134 8.50 -3.39 -9.92
CA THR A 134 9.19 -2.09 -9.85
C THR A 134 9.29 -1.64 -8.39
N PHE A 135 10.38 -0.97 -8.02
CA PHE A 135 10.56 -0.38 -6.69
C PHE A 135 9.95 1.02 -6.54
N ASN A 136 9.14 1.47 -7.51
CA ASN A 136 8.36 2.69 -7.37
C ASN A 136 7.11 2.40 -6.53
N GLU A 137 7.18 2.74 -5.26
CA GLU A 137 6.03 2.63 -4.36
C GLU A 137 4.95 3.66 -4.72
N VAL A 138 3.70 3.29 -4.50
CA VAL A 138 2.56 4.21 -4.58
C VAL A 138 2.49 4.99 -3.26
N SER A 139 2.19 6.28 -3.33
CA SER A 139 1.99 7.09 -2.13
C SER A 139 0.95 6.46 -1.19
N SER A 140 1.24 6.45 0.12
CA SER A 140 0.38 5.89 1.16
C SER A 140 -0.82 6.79 1.53
N ILE A 141 -1.05 7.89 0.79
CA ILE A 141 -2.17 8.82 1.04
C ILE A 141 -3.50 8.08 1.02
N VAL A 142 -3.72 7.18 0.04
CA VAL A 142 -4.98 6.42 -0.11
C VAL A 142 -5.31 5.58 1.13
N ASP A 143 -4.31 5.12 1.88
CA ASP A 143 -4.51 4.28 3.07
C ASP A 143 -4.87 5.08 4.32
N ARG A 144 -4.68 6.39 4.30
CA ARG A 144 -4.87 7.27 5.45
C ARG A 144 -6.08 8.18 5.35
N VAL A 145 -6.68 8.31 4.17
CA VAL A 145 -7.93 9.06 3.98
C VAL A 145 -9.11 8.28 4.54
N ASN A 146 -10.17 9.00 4.90
CA ASN A 146 -11.40 8.38 5.37
C ASN A 146 -12.13 7.70 4.21
N ILE A 147 -12.14 6.36 4.19
CA ILE A 147 -12.79 5.58 3.12
C ILE A 147 -14.19 5.19 3.55
N LYS A 148 -15.20 5.57 2.75
CA LYS A 148 -16.59 5.15 2.94
C LYS A 148 -17.03 4.23 1.80
N PRO A 149 -17.15 2.92 2.04
CA PRO A 149 -17.72 2.00 1.07
C PRO A 149 -19.24 2.21 0.99
N LEU A 150 -19.76 2.40 -0.23
CA LEU A 150 -21.16 2.57 -0.54
C LEU A 150 -21.58 1.47 -1.54
N ASN A 151 -22.78 0.94 -1.36
CA ASN A 151 -23.32 -0.07 -2.25
C ASN A 151 -24.17 0.60 -3.36
N GLY A 152 -23.52 1.31 -4.28
CA GLY A 152 -24.20 2.07 -5.34
C GLY A 152 -24.45 3.54 -4.97
N GLY A 153 -25.31 4.21 -5.72
CA GLY A 153 -25.57 5.64 -5.59
C GLY A 153 -24.86 6.48 -6.68
N GLU A 154 -25.26 7.75 -6.79
CA GLU A 154 -24.68 8.70 -7.75
C GLU A 154 -23.84 9.80 -7.05
N SER A 155 -24.19 10.10 -5.78
CA SER A 155 -23.50 11.07 -4.97
C SER A 155 -23.57 10.68 -3.49
N PHE A 156 -22.66 11.22 -2.71
CA PHE A 156 -22.63 11.15 -1.25
C PHE A 156 -22.44 12.56 -0.69
N GLU A 157 -23.31 12.97 0.21
CA GLU A 157 -23.25 14.27 0.87
C GLU A 157 -22.81 14.08 2.32
N GLN A 158 -21.73 14.74 2.69
CA GLN A 158 -21.20 14.76 4.06
C GLN A 158 -21.41 16.14 4.65
N PRO A 159 -22.30 16.29 5.65
CA PRO A 159 -22.40 17.56 6.39
C PRO A 159 -21.13 17.78 7.23
N TYR A 160 -20.70 19.02 7.32
CA TYR A 160 -19.64 19.47 8.22
C TYR A 160 -20.01 20.79 8.88
N MET A 161 -19.43 21.05 10.02
CA MET A 161 -19.64 22.28 10.76
C MET A 161 -18.56 23.30 10.41
N ILE A 162 -18.97 24.56 10.18
CA ILE A 162 -18.05 25.66 9.91
C ILE A 162 -17.57 26.25 11.23
N GLY A 163 -18.48 26.44 12.20
CA GLY A 163 -18.12 26.98 13.50
C GLY A 163 -19.26 26.90 14.50
N TYR A 164 -18.90 27.12 15.76
CA TYR A 164 -19.85 27.31 16.85
C TYR A 164 -19.96 28.79 17.15
N GLY A 165 -21.16 29.27 17.50
CA GLY A 165 -21.31 30.61 18.04
C GLY A 165 -20.60 30.74 19.38
N THR A 166 -20.23 31.96 19.73
CA THR A 166 -19.58 32.30 21.01
C THR A 166 -20.62 32.66 22.08
N GLY A 167 -20.51 32.07 23.27
CA GLY A 167 -21.30 32.47 24.43
C GLY A 167 -20.89 33.86 24.93
N GLY A 168 -21.85 34.60 25.48
CA GLY A 168 -21.63 35.95 26.05
C GLY A 168 -22.20 36.08 27.45
N TYR A 169 -21.87 37.20 28.13
CA TYR A 169 -22.45 37.53 29.41
C TYR A 169 -23.83 38.19 29.17
N THR A 170 -24.83 37.76 29.94
CA THR A 170 -26.18 38.31 29.91
C THR A 170 -26.50 38.88 31.26
N GLU A 171 -27.06 40.10 31.33
CA GLU A 171 -27.53 40.71 32.56
C GLU A 171 -28.80 39.99 33.06
N GLU A 172 -29.07 40.09 34.37
CA GLU A 172 -30.25 39.47 34.96
C GLU A 172 -31.55 40.01 34.32
N GLY A 173 -32.30 39.12 33.68
CA GLY A 173 -33.52 39.46 32.93
C GLY A 173 -33.29 39.91 31.48
N GLY A 174 -32.04 39.90 30.98
CA GLY A 174 -31.73 40.17 29.58
C GLY A 174 -31.84 38.92 28.68
N ASP A 175 -31.89 39.16 27.38
CA ASP A 175 -31.92 38.07 26.38
C ASP A 175 -30.55 37.35 26.31
N PRO A 176 -30.52 36.01 26.25
CA PRO A 176 -29.27 35.28 26.15
C PRO A 176 -28.57 35.58 24.81
N THR A 177 -27.24 35.46 24.79
CA THR A 177 -26.46 35.58 23.56
C THR A 177 -26.77 34.39 22.65
N GLU A 178 -27.16 34.67 21.41
CA GLU A 178 -27.41 33.63 20.40
C GLU A 178 -26.08 33.06 19.94
N ALA A 179 -25.96 31.74 19.96
CA ALA A 179 -24.79 30.99 19.54
C ALA A 179 -25.19 29.87 18.57
N GLU A 180 -25.62 30.27 17.38
CA GLU A 180 -26.07 29.34 16.37
C GLU A 180 -24.88 28.68 15.67
N PRO A 181 -24.85 27.33 15.51
CA PRO A 181 -23.82 26.63 14.74
C PRO A 181 -24.07 26.80 13.24
N GLU A 182 -22.99 27.06 12.50
CA GLU A 182 -23.02 27.12 11.04
C GLU A 182 -22.65 25.79 10.41
N TRP A 183 -23.44 25.36 9.43
CA TRP A 183 -23.28 24.07 8.75
C TRP A 183 -23.10 24.24 7.25
N SER A 184 -22.37 23.33 6.63
CA SER A 184 -22.25 23.21 5.19
C SER A 184 -22.19 21.73 4.78
N TYR A 185 -22.11 21.47 3.48
CA TYR A 185 -22.10 20.11 2.92
C TYR A 185 -20.96 19.97 1.91
N ALA A 186 -20.20 18.87 2.02
CA ALA A 186 -19.29 18.43 0.99
C ALA A 186 -19.98 17.39 0.13
N ILE A 187 -20.11 17.65 -1.17
CA ILE A 187 -20.71 16.75 -2.13
C ILE A 187 -19.61 15.94 -2.79
N ILE A 188 -19.77 14.61 -2.79
CA ILE A 188 -18.85 13.67 -3.43
C ILE A 188 -19.61 12.97 -4.55
N ASN A 189 -19.29 13.30 -5.79
CA ASN A 189 -19.94 12.72 -6.96
C ASN A 189 -19.24 11.43 -7.41
N LYS A 190 -20.02 10.52 -7.98
CA LYS A 190 -19.52 9.26 -8.51
C LYS A 190 -18.70 9.49 -9.78
N THR A 191 -17.46 9.06 -9.74
CA THR A 191 -16.49 9.15 -10.82
C THR A 191 -16.04 7.76 -11.25
N LYS A 192 -15.88 7.53 -12.55
CA LYS A 192 -15.38 6.27 -13.09
C LYS A 192 -13.90 6.34 -13.40
N ILE A 193 -13.10 5.57 -12.67
CA ILE A 193 -11.66 5.41 -12.94
C ILE A 193 -11.43 4.05 -13.59
N THR A 194 -10.68 4.05 -14.70
CA THR A 194 -10.40 2.84 -15.47
C THR A 194 -8.90 2.72 -15.75
N ALA A 195 -8.43 1.48 -15.82
CA ALA A 195 -7.12 1.15 -16.34
C ALA A 195 -7.25 -0.04 -17.31
N TYR A 196 -6.48 -0.01 -18.38
CA TYR A 196 -6.53 -0.99 -19.45
C TYR A 196 -5.13 -1.46 -19.81
N ALA A 197 -4.97 -2.77 -20.03
CA ALA A 197 -3.74 -3.39 -20.50
C ALA A 197 -4.04 -4.49 -21.50
N GLU A 198 -3.14 -4.72 -22.44
CA GLU A 198 -3.21 -5.82 -23.41
C GLU A 198 -1.97 -6.68 -23.30
N ASP A 199 -2.15 -8.01 -23.37
CA ASP A 199 -1.10 -9.00 -23.41
C ASP A 199 -1.23 -9.89 -24.63
N THR A 200 -0.13 -10.47 -25.09
CA THR A 200 -0.16 -11.45 -26.16
C THR A 200 -0.43 -12.84 -25.60
N GLU A 201 -1.19 -13.64 -26.35
CA GLU A 201 -1.44 -15.05 -26.03
C GLU A 201 -0.14 -15.86 -25.88
N GLU A 202 0.90 -15.47 -26.63
CA GLU A 202 2.22 -16.10 -26.58
C GLU A 202 2.91 -15.91 -25.24
N LEU A 203 2.71 -14.74 -24.60
CA LEU A 203 3.27 -14.44 -23.28
C LEU A 203 2.72 -15.41 -22.22
N GLN A 204 1.44 -15.78 -22.31
CA GLN A 204 0.80 -16.71 -21.37
C GLN A 204 1.22 -18.17 -21.57
N LYS A 205 1.70 -18.52 -22.76
CA LYS A 205 2.22 -19.87 -23.07
C LYS A 205 3.66 -20.08 -22.62
N LEU A 206 4.32 -19.02 -22.11
CA LEU A 206 5.65 -19.15 -21.55
C LEU A 206 5.59 -19.88 -20.20
N PRO A 207 6.39 -20.93 -20.00
CA PRO A 207 6.36 -21.66 -18.74
C PRO A 207 6.86 -20.79 -17.58
N ALA A 208 6.22 -20.98 -16.45
CA ALA A 208 6.68 -20.60 -15.11
C ALA A 208 6.44 -19.19 -14.62
N ALA A 209 5.91 -18.24 -15.38
CA ALA A 209 5.63 -16.91 -14.83
C ALA A 209 4.13 -16.62 -14.77
N ALA A 210 3.65 -16.14 -13.64
CA ALA A 210 2.27 -15.72 -13.46
C ALA A 210 2.02 -14.32 -14.07
N TYR A 211 2.27 -14.18 -15.40
CA TYR A 211 2.14 -12.91 -16.11
C TYR A 211 0.75 -12.30 -15.97
N ASP A 212 -0.30 -13.10 -16.04
CA ASP A 212 -1.69 -12.64 -15.87
C ASP A 212 -1.90 -12.01 -14.49
N ALA A 213 -1.37 -12.63 -13.43
CA ALA A 213 -1.46 -12.09 -12.07
C ALA A 213 -0.68 -10.77 -11.93
N GLU A 214 0.49 -10.65 -12.57
CA GLU A 214 1.27 -9.40 -12.53
C GLU A 214 0.61 -8.29 -13.35
N VAL A 215 -0.04 -8.58 -14.47
CA VAL A 215 -0.82 -7.59 -15.23
C VAL A 215 -2.02 -7.11 -14.42
N MET A 216 -2.76 -8.01 -13.78
CA MET A 216 -3.86 -7.64 -12.89
C MET A 216 -3.39 -6.78 -11.71
N LYS A 217 -2.24 -7.11 -11.14
CA LYS A 217 -1.59 -6.32 -10.09
C LYS A 217 -1.17 -4.94 -10.61
N GLY A 218 -0.59 -4.88 -11.81
CA GLY A 218 -0.23 -3.64 -12.50
C GLY A 218 -1.41 -2.71 -12.69
N ILE A 219 -2.56 -3.23 -13.10
CA ILE A 219 -3.81 -2.48 -13.27
C ILE A 219 -4.28 -1.91 -11.91
N ARG A 220 -4.26 -2.72 -10.85
CA ARG A 220 -4.62 -2.25 -9.49
C ARG A 220 -3.70 -1.13 -9.01
N ILE A 221 -2.39 -1.26 -9.25
CA ILE A 221 -1.40 -0.22 -8.93
C ILE A 221 -1.67 1.05 -9.74
N ALA A 222 -2.00 0.94 -11.02
CA ALA A 222 -2.31 2.09 -11.87
C ALA A 222 -3.54 2.86 -11.38
N ILE A 223 -4.61 2.15 -11.02
CA ILE A 223 -5.82 2.75 -10.43
C ILE A 223 -5.47 3.45 -9.10
N ARG A 224 -4.71 2.77 -8.22
CA ARG A 224 -4.30 3.34 -6.93
C ARG A 224 -3.43 4.60 -7.10
N LYS A 225 -2.52 4.64 -8.10
CA LYS A 225 -1.74 5.82 -8.44
C LYS A 225 -2.63 6.98 -8.89
N LYS A 226 -3.67 6.69 -9.69
CA LYS A 226 -4.62 7.71 -10.11
C LYS A 226 -5.41 8.24 -8.91
N LEU A 227 -5.93 7.38 -8.04
CA LEU A 227 -6.62 7.78 -6.80
C LEU A 227 -5.73 8.66 -5.92
N ALA A 228 -4.49 8.26 -5.68
CA ALA A 228 -3.53 9.04 -4.89
C ALA A 228 -3.20 10.42 -5.50
N ALA A 229 -3.29 10.54 -6.82
CA ALA A 229 -3.13 11.81 -7.51
C ALA A 229 -4.39 12.69 -7.37
N GLU A 230 -5.56 12.12 -7.60
CA GLU A 230 -6.84 12.84 -7.58
C GLU A 230 -7.18 13.41 -6.20
N ILE A 231 -6.79 12.74 -5.11
CA ILE A 231 -6.93 13.28 -3.75
C ILE A 231 -6.27 14.66 -3.62
N LEU A 232 -5.17 14.90 -4.31
CA LEU A 232 -4.45 16.17 -4.24
C LEU A 232 -4.84 17.16 -5.33
N ILE A 233 -4.85 16.69 -6.59
CA ILE A 233 -4.95 17.55 -7.80
C ILE A 233 -6.23 17.34 -8.60
N GLY A 234 -7.23 16.63 -8.04
CA GLY A 234 -8.55 16.55 -8.68
C GLY A 234 -9.11 17.97 -8.90
N ASP A 235 -9.66 18.22 -10.08
CA ASP A 235 -10.11 19.56 -10.54
C ASP A 235 -11.58 19.84 -10.25
N GLY A 236 -12.30 18.90 -9.62
CA GLY A 236 -13.70 19.07 -9.24
C GLY A 236 -14.69 19.18 -10.41
N ASP A 237 -14.25 18.98 -11.63
CA ASP A 237 -15.13 18.95 -12.80
C ASP A 237 -16.12 17.77 -12.72
N PRO A 238 -17.25 17.82 -13.43
CA PRO A 238 -18.20 16.70 -13.46
C PRO A 238 -17.54 15.40 -13.90
N GLY A 239 -17.51 14.41 -13.01
CA GLY A 239 -16.83 13.13 -13.23
C GLY A 239 -15.36 13.09 -12.79
N HIS A 240 -14.91 14.08 -12.02
CA HIS A 240 -13.59 14.11 -11.38
C HIS A 240 -13.71 14.26 -9.86
N PHE A 241 -12.62 13.99 -9.14
CA PHE A 241 -12.54 14.24 -7.69
C PHE A 241 -12.35 15.73 -7.44
N VAL A 242 -12.81 16.18 -6.27
CA VAL A 242 -12.37 17.46 -5.72
C VAL A 242 -11.11 17.21 -4.90
N GLY A 243 -9.98 17.68 -5.41
CA GLY A 243 -8.68 17.54 -4.76
C GLY A 243 -8.47 18.56 -3.64
N ILE A 244 -7.48 18.30 -2.77
CA ILE A 244 -7.12 19.23 -1.68
C ILE A 244 -6.67 20.59 -2.26
N PHE A 245 -5.99 20.60 -3.42
CA PHE A 245 -5.49 21.81 -4.06
C PHE A 245 -6.50 22.50 -5.00
N ASP A 246 -7.68 21.93 -5.12
CA ASP A 246 -8.71 22.50 -5.97
C ASP A 246 -9.40 23.69 -5.32
N ALA A 247 -9.79 24.66 -6.16
CA ALA A 247 -10.60 25.81 -5.75
C ALA A 247 -12.05 25.38 -5.40
N ASN A 248 -12.54 24.28 -5.95
CA ASN A 248 -13.86 23.73 -5.65
C ASN A 248 -13.93 22.97 -4.33
N ALA A 249 -12.82 22.84 -3.60
CA ALA A 249 -12.80 22.33 -2.22
C ALA A 249 -13.38 23.37 -1.25
N THR A 250 -14.72 23.54 -1.30
CA THR A 250 -15.45 24.59 -0.56
C THR A 250 -15.27 24.52 0.96
N ALA A 251 -14.84 23.37 1.47
CA ALA A 251 -14.52 23.20 2.89
C ALA A 251 -13.22 23.94 3.30
N ILE A 252 -12.36 24.34 2.38
CA ILE A 252 -11.11 25.05 2.66
C ILE A 252 -11.26 26.51 2.24
N ASP A 253 -11.09 27.44 3.18
CA ASP A 253 -11.06 28.88 2.89
C ASP A 253 -9.73 29.23 2.18
N PRO A 254 -9.75 29.76 0.93
CA PRO A 254 -8.53 30.19 0.23
C PRO A 254 -7.71 31.25 0.96
N ASN A 255 -8.32 32.01 1.89
CA ASN A 255 -7.64 33.02 2.66
C ASN A 255 -6.71 32.42 3.74
N THR A 256 -6.88 31.15 4.07
CA THR A 256 -5.99 30.43 5.00
C THR A 256 -4.74 29.88 4.29
N ASP A 257 -4.67 29.95 2.96
CA ASP A 257 -3.52 29.48 2.19
C ASP A 257 -2.24 30.23 2.60
N LYS A 258 -1.14 29.50 2.79
CA LYS A 258 0.16 30.07 3.12
C LYS A 258 1.03 30.18 1.89
N GLU A 259 1.71 31.32 1.75
CA GLU A 259 2.69 31.54 0.68
C GLU A 259 4.13 31.46 1.23
N ILE A 260 4.96 30.60 0.63
CA ILE A 260 6.35 30.39 1.01
C ILE A 260 7.22 30.54 -0.24
N ALA A 261 8.22 31.42 -0.16
CA ALA A 261 9.13 31.67 -1.29
C ALA A 261 10.25 30.59 -1.39
N ALA A 262 10.82 30.22 -0.24
CA ALA A 262 11.91 29.23 -0.15
C ALA A 262 11.82 28.51 1.20
N ILE A 263 12.40 27.31 1.25
CA ILE A 263 12.50 26.52 2.49
C ILE A 263 13.66 27.06 3.32
N ASP A 264 13.37 27.59 4.49
CA ASP A 264 14.31 28.15 5.45
C ASP A 264 14.18 27.52 6.86
N GLU A 265 14.89 28.10 7.83
CA GLU A 265 14.93 27.61 9.22
C GLU A 265 13.57 27.74 9.95
N LYS A 266 12.64 28.56 9.45
CA LYS A 266 11.35 28.87 10.08
C LYS A 266 10.18 28.19 9.35
N THR A 267 10.42 27.67 8.16
CA THR A 267 9.36 27.17 7.27
C THR A 267 8.48 26.13 7.95
N LEU A 268 9.07 25.16 8.68
CA LEU A 268 8.30 24.12 9.35
C LEU A 268 7.42 24.69 10.46
N ASP A 269 7.97 25.59 11.29
CA ASP A 269 7.22 26.24 12.36
C ASP A 269 6.07 27.10 11.79
N GLU A 270 6.33 27.82 10.70
CA GLU A 270 5.29 28.60 10.02
C GLU A 270 4.15 27.73 9.49
N ILE A 271 4.45 26.53 9.00
CA ILE A 271 3.43 25.58 8.54
C ILE A 271 2.60 25.07 9.72
N ILE A 272 3.27 24.60 10.78
CA ILE A 272 2.60 24.00 11.94
C ILE A 272 1.70 25.02 12.63
N TYR A 273 2.24 26.20 12.94
CA TYR A 273 1.51 27.21 13.72
C TYR A 273 0.53 28.06 12.89
N SER A 274 0.52 27.93 11.57
CA SER A 274 -0.51 28.53 10.72
C SER A 274 -1.71 27.60 10.50
N TYR A 275 -1.63 26.34 10.96
CA TYR A 275 -2.70 25.36 10.83
C TYR A 275 -3.53 25.29 12.12
N GLY A 276 -4.86 25.24 11.98
CA GLY A 276 -5.79 25.12 13.09
C GLY A 276 -6.37 26.45 13.55
N GLY A 277 -7.15 26.42 14.64
CA GLY A 277 -7.70 27.58 15.32
C GLY A 277 -6.82 28.01 16.48
N ASP A 278 -7.30 28.99 17.28
CA ASP A 278 -6.56 29.61 18.38
C ASP A 278 -6.04 28.60 19.42
N GLU A 279 -6.77 27.52 19.68
CA GLU A 279 -6.43 26.51 20.68
C GLU A 279 -6.32 25.11 20.13
N ASN A 280 -6.63 24.90 18.82
CA ASN A 280 -6.73 23.57 18.23
C ASN A 280 -5.42 23.16 17.59
N VAL A 281 -4.76 22.20 18.21
CA VAL A 281 -3.65 21.46 17.62
C VAL A 281 -4.19 20.07 17.32
N GLU A 282 -4.59 19.80 16.07
CA GLU A 282 -5.05 18.48 15.69
C GLU A 282 -3.91 17.46 15.72
N ASP A 283 -4.14 16.38 16.46
CA ASP A 283 -3.30 15.19 16.39
C ASP A 283 -3.39 14.55 14.99
N GLU A 284 -2.36 13.82 14.60
CA GLU A 284 -2.27 13.09 13.33
C GLU A 284 -2.12 13.94 12.05
N ALA A 285 -1.89 15.25 12.16
CA ALA A 285 -1.59 16.07 10.99
C ALA A 285 -0.31 15.58 10.28
N VAL A 286 -0.38 15.51 8.95
CA VAL A 286 0.70 14.99 8.10
C VAL A 286 1.05 16.03 7.05
N LEU A 287 2.35 16.23 6.83
CA LEU A 287 2.86 17.10 5.78
C LEU A 287 2.97 16.33 4.47
N ILE A 288 2.22 16.72 3.46
CA ILE A 288 2.26 16.13 2.13
C ILE A 288 3.11 17.02 1.24
N LEU A 289 4.20 16.49 0.69
CA LEU A 289 5.15 17.28 -0.09
C LEU A 289 5.87 16.46 -1.16
N ASN A 290 6.60 17.15 -2.03
CA ASN A 290 7.44 16.53 -3.06
C ASN A 290 8.76 16.04 -2.47
N LYS A 291 9.34 15.00 -3.07
CA LYS A 291 10.66 14.47 -2.71
C LYS A 291 11.78 15.53 -2.79
N ALA A 292 11.68 16.49 -3.71
CA ALA A 292 12.65 17.57 -3.85
C ALA A 292 12.66 18.49 -2.61
N ASP A 293 11.47 18.77 -2.06
CA ASP A 293 11.35 19.59 -0.85
C ASP A 293 11.84 18.84 0.40
N VAL A 294 11.58 17.52 0.51
CA VAL A 294 12.18 16.69 1.56
C VAL A 294 13.71 16.78 1.52
N LYS A 295 14.30 16.76 0.31
CA LYS A 295 15.75 16.96 0.14
C LYS A 295 16.17 18.35 0.60
N ALA A 296 15.41 19.40 0.28
CA ALA A 296 15.70 20.76 0.70
C ALA A 296 15.73 20.88 2.24
N PHE A 297 14.71 20.36 2.94
CA PHE A 297 14.72 20.27 4.40
C PHE A 297 15.93 19.51 4.95
N ALA A 298 16.25 18.34 4.38
CA ALA A 298 17.36 17.50 4.84
C ALA A 298 18.76 18.12 4.60
N THR A 299 18.89 18.97 3.60
CA THR A 299 20.19 19.60 3.23
C THR A 299 20.40 20.95 3.83
N LEU A 300 19.38 21.57 4.44
CA LEU A 300 19.50 22.88 5.07
C LEU A 300 20.50 22.83 6.26
N ARG A 301 21.40 23.81 6.32
CA ARG A 301 22.47 23.88 7.33
C ARG A 301 22.47 25.25 7.99
N LYS A 302 22.71 25.24 9.29
CA LYS A 302 23.01 26.46 10.06
C LYS A 302 24.39 27.00 9.68
N GLN A 303 24.68 28.24 10.04
CA GLN A 303 25.99 28.86 9.79
C GLN A 303 27.17 28.08 10.39
N ASN A 304 26.95 27.33 11.47
CA ASN A 304 27.94 26.45 12.11
C ASN A 304 28.11 25.10 11.42
N GLY A 305 27.37 24.80 10.33
CA GLY A 305 27.41 23.56 9.57
C GLY A 305 26.48 22.45 10.07
N ASP A 306 25.81 22.63 11.21
CA ASP A 306 24.86 21.67 11.74
C ASP A 306 23.60 21.61 10.88
N LYS A 307 22.91 20.48 10.93
CA LYS A 307 21.57 20.36 10.29
C LYS A 307 20.59 21.27 11.02
N VAL A 308 19.70 21.91 10.26
CA VAL A 308 18.57 22.65 10.80
C VAL A 308 17.50 21.68 11.26
N TYR A 309 17.15 20.73 10.40
CA TYR A 309 16.08 19.75 10.62
C TYR A 309 16.61 18.31 10.73
N ASP A 310 16.05 17.53 11.67
CA ASP A 310 16.29 16.09 11.78
C ASP A 310 15.29 15.34 10.91
N VAL A 311 15.72 14.95 9.71
CA VAL A 311 14.87 14.24 8.74
C VAL A 311 15.15 12.75 8.80
N LYS A 312 14.13 11.95 9.14
CA LYS A 312 14.16 10.48 9.15
C LYS A 312 13.26 9.93 8.05
N HIS A 313 13.78 8.97 7.30
CA HIS A 313 13.07 8.35 6.17
C HIS A 313 12.63 6.93 6.48
N ASN A 314 11.42 6.59 6.00
CA ASN A 314 10.91 5.23 5.99
C ASN A 314 10.09 5.00 4.70
N GLY A 315 10.76 4.60 3.62
CA GLY A 315 10.14 4.45 2.30
C GLY A 315 9.66 5.79 1.74
N ASN A 316 8.35 5.93 1.47
CA ASN A 316 7.73 7.17 1.01
C ASN A 316 7.18 8.06 2.14
N THR A 317 7.44 7.69 3.38
CA THR A 317 7.04 8.41 4.59
C THR A 317 8.26 8.72 5.45
N GLY A 318 8.08 9.50 6.49
CA GLY A 318 9.12 9.79 7.48
C GLY A 318 8.69 10.89 8.42
N THR A 319 9.67 11.49 9.10
CA THR A 319 9.45 12.63 9.99
C THR A 319 10.47 13.73 9.74
N ILE A 320 10.06 15.00 9.88
CA ILE A 320 10.90 16.18 9.89
C ILE A 320 10.68 16.82 11.25
N ASP A 321 11.70 16.79 12.13
CA ASP A 321 11.61 17.25 13.53
C ASP A 321 10.38 16.73 14.30
N GLY A 322 10.02 15.45 14.06
CA GLY A 322 8.86 14.83 14.69
C GLY A 322 7.56 14.95 13.89
N VAL A 323 7.45 15.89 12.95
CA VAL A 323 6.26 16.03 12.09
C VAL A 323 6.26 14.94 11.03
N PRO A 324 5.23 14.08 10.97
CA PRO A 324 5.16 13.04 9.96
C PRO A 324 4.93 13.63 8.57
N TYR A 325 5.58 13.05 7.56
CA TYR A 325 5.36 13.47 6.17
C TYR A 325 5.09 12.28 5.25
N ILE A 326 4.45 12.58 4.12
CA ILE A 326 4.20 11.65 3.02
C ILE A 326 4.69 12.28 1.72
N ILE A 327 5.50 11.53 0.96
CA ILE A 327 5.95 11.96 -0.35
C ILE A 327 4.87 11.67 -1.39
N ASN A 328 4.52 12.71 -2.16
CA ASN A 328 3.69 12.56 -3.34
C ASN A 328 4.31 13.33 -4.53
N SER A 329 4.52 12.63 -5.64
CA SER A 329 5.12 13.20 -6.85
C SER A 329 4.19 14.18 -7.60
N LYS A 330 2.92 14.27 -7.22
CA LYS A 330 1.95 15.19 -7.81
C LYS A 330 1.97 16.57 -7.16
N CYS A 331 2.50 16.69 -5.94
CA CYS A 331 2.85 17.99 -5.39
C CYS A 331 3.96 18.62 -6.22
N LYS A 332 3.82 19.90 -6.52
CA LYS A 332 4.95 20.70 -7.02
C LYS A 332 5.98 20.86 -5.90
N ALA A 333 7.18 21.27 -6.21
CA ALA A 333 8.19 21.52 -5.20
C ALA A 333 8.48 23.02 -5.10
N ILE A 334 8.53 23.57 -3.88
CA ILE A 334 8.97 24.96 -3.66
C ILE A 334 10.41 25.13 -4.12
N SER A 335 11.24 24.11 -3.84
CA SER A 335 12.66 24.08 -4.18
C SER A 335 12.96 23.92 -5.68
N ASP A 336 11.95 23.60 -6.51
CA ASP A 336 12.12 23.51 -7.96
C ASP A 336 11.99 24.90 -8.60
N PRO A 337 13.02 25.37 -9.34
CA PRO A 337 12.97 26.64 -10.05
C PRO A 337 11.91 26.69 -11.17
N ASN A 338 11.45 25.53 -11.67
CA ASN A 338 10.40 25.47 -12.69
C ASN A 338 8.98 25.62 -12.11
N THR A 339 8.81 25.56 -10.79
CA THR A 339 7.53 25.80 -10.15
C THR A 339 7.22 27.30 -10.18
N THR A 340 6.07 27.68 -10.75
CA THR A 340 5.63 29.06 -10.85
C THR A 340 5.01 29.54 -9.53
N ALA A 341 5.05 30.86 -9.29
CA ALA A 341 4.39 31.46 -8.16
C ALA A 341 2.86 31.21 -8.21
N GLY A 342 2.28 30.96 -7.06
CA GLY A 342 0.86 30.63 -6.90
C GLY A 342 0.51 29.16 -7.08
N GLU A 343 1.45 28.30 -7.53
CA GLU A 343 1.24 26.84 -7.59
C GLU A 343 1.27 26.21 -6.19
N TYR A 344 0.35 25.28 -5.95
CA TYR A 344 0.33 24.52 -4.70
C TYR A 344 1.46 23.48 -4.64
N CYS A 345 2.21 23.52 -3.55
CA CYS A 345 3.40 22.69 -3.36
C CYS A 345 3.25 21.69 -2.23
N MET A 346 2.62 22.10 -1.13
CA MET A 346 2.47 21.26 0.06
C MET A 346 1.05 21.40 0.62
N ALA A 347 0.63 20.37 1.36
CA ALA A 347 -0.56 20.41 2.20
C ALA A 347 -0.22 19.85 3.58
N TYR A 348 -0.76 20.47 4.63
CA TYR A 348 -0.59 20.03 6.01
C TYR A 348 -1.96 19.86 6.66
N GLY A 349 -2.21 18.73 7.29
CA GLY A 349 -3.44 18.39 7.98
C GLY A 349 -3.66 16.88 8.10
N PRO A 350 -4.63 16.46 8.92
CA PRO A 350 -5.03 15.06 9.06
C PRO A 350 -5.69 14.56 7.77
N LEU A 351 -5.20 13.45 7.23
CA LEU A 351 -5.79 12.86 6.02
C LEU A 351 -7.22 12.32 6.24
N SER A 352 -7.62 12.09 7.49
CA SER A 352 -9.01 11.76 7.87
C SER A 352 -10.02 12.85 7.49
N ASN A 353 -9.58 14.11 7.30
CA ASN A 353 -10.41 15.22 6.85
C ASN A 353 -10.77 15.17 5.36
N TYR A 354 -10.15 14.26 4.61
CA TYR A 354 -10.53 13.95 3.24
C TYR A 354 -11.32 12.65 3.20
N THR A 355 -12.53 12.69 2.67
CA THR A 355 -13.39 11.51 2.53
C THR A 355 -13.40 11.03 1.08
N MET A 356 -13.08 9.75 0.91
CA MET A 356 -13.21 9.05 -0.36
C MET A 356 -14.36 8.06 -0.29
N ALA A 357 -15.42 8.29 -1.07
CA ALA A 357 -16.55 7.40 -1.21
C ALA A 357 -16.26 6.39 -2.33
N ILE A 358 -16.42 5.10 -2.03
CA ILE A 358 -16.28 4.01 -3.01
C ILE A 358 -17.69 3.50 -3.31
N PHE A 359 -18.17 3.77 -4.53
CA PHE A 359 -19.52 3.40 -4.97
C PHE A 359 -19.61 1.98 -5.53
N SER A 360 -18.47 1.39 -5.90
CA SER A 360 -18.37 -0.02 -6.27
C SER A 360 -16.96 -0.54 -5.99
N ASP A 361 -16.87 -1.82 -5.68
CA ASP A 361 -15.57 -2.49 -5.57
C ASP A 361 -14.77 -2.39 -6.86
N MET A 362 -13.43 -2.44 -6.73
CA MET A 362 -12.54 -2.49 -7.88
C MET A 362 -12.69 -3.83 -8.58
N GLU A 363 -13.19 -3.80 -9.81
CA GLU A 363 -13.36 -4.98 -10.65
C GLU A 363 -12.29 -5.01 -11.74
N VAL A 364 -11.58 -6.13 -11.87
CA VAL A 364 -10.67 -6.37 -12.99
C VAL A 364 -11.25 -7.50 -13.81
N ARG A 365 -11.57 -7.22 -15.08
CA ARG A 365 -12.10 -8.18 -16.03
C ARG A 365 -11.08 -8.48 -17.11
N ARG A 366 -11.02 -9.74 -17.51
CA ARG A 366 -10.25 -10.26 -18.64
C ARG A 366 -11.20 -10.55 -19.80
N SER A 367 -10.75 -10.35 -21.02
CA SER A 367 -11.45 -10.74 -22.24
C SER A 367 -10.45 -11.34 -23.22
N ASP A 368 -10.73 -12.57 -23.63
CA ASP A 368 -9.92 -13.33 -24.61
C ASP A 368 -10.49 -13.12 -26.03
N ASP A 369 -11.71 -12.62 -26.17
CA ASP A 369 -12.40 -12.41 -27.45
C ASP A 369 -12.01 -11.10 -28.14
N TYR A 370 -11.54 -10.11 -27.35
CA TYR A 370 -11.13 -8.83 -27.88
C TYR A 370 -9.82 -8.97 -28.65
N LYS A 371 -9.81 -8.54 -29.92
CA LYS A 371 -8.65 -8.72 -30.82
C LYS A 371 -8.21 -10.20 -31.00
N PHE A 372 -9.18 -11.11 -31.02
CA PHE A 372 -8.93 -12.54 -31.26
C PHE A 372 -8.07 -12.81 -32.50
N LYS A 373 -8.27 -12.02 -33.57
CA LYS A 373 -7.52 -12.13 -34.83
C LYS A 373 -6.02 -11.79 -34.67
N GLU A 374 -5.70 -10.97 -33.67
CA GLU A 374 -4.34 -10.52 -33.36
C GLU A 374 -3.69 -11.32 -32.25
N GLY A 375 -4.41 -12.30 -31.64
CA GLY A 375 -3.93 -13.08 -30.52
C GLY A 375 -3.64 -12.24 -29.27
N MET A 376 -4.47 -11.23 -28.98
CA MET A 376 -4.31 -10.34 -27.84
C MET A 376 -5.39 -10.59 -26.81
N ILE A 377 -4.99 -10.60 -25.55
CA ILE A 377 -5.87 -10.70 -24.38
C ILE A 377 -5.95 -9.32 -23.72
N ALA A 378 -7.16 -8.87 -23.45
CA ALA A 378 -7.41 -7.57 -22.88
C ALA A 378 -7.79 -7.66 -21.40
N HIS A 379 -7.19 -6.80 -20.59
CA HIS A 379 -7.51 -6.65 -19.17
C HIS A 379 -8.02 -5.24 -18.90
N ARG A 380 -9.14 -5.12 -18.20
CA ARG A 380 -9.74 -3.84 -17.84
C ARG A 380 -10.08 -3.79 -16.37
N GLY A 381 -9.44 -2.88 -15.65
CA GLY A 381 -9.83 -2.51 -14.30
C GLY A 381 -10.82 -1.35 -14.30
N VAL A 382 -11.83 -1.39 -13.43
CA VAL A 382 -12.82 -0.32 -13.22
C VAL A 382 -13.09 -0.18 -11.75
N VAL A 383 -13.16 1.06 -11.27
CA VAL A 383 -13.66 1.41 -9.94
C VAL A 383 -14.53 2.67 -10.05
N PHE A 384 -15.59 2.72 -9.29
CA PHE A 384 -16.39 3.92 -9.13
C PHE A 384 -16.12 4.49 -7.74
N ALA A 385 -15.48 5.66 -7.71
CA ALA A 385 -15.13 6.34 -6.48
C ALA A 385 -15.31 7.86 -6.66
N GLY A 386 -15.33 8.60 -5.57
CA GLY A 386 -15.33 10.04 -5.55
C GLY A 386 -14.62 10.52 -4.30
N GLY A 387 -14.19 11.77 -4.26
CA GLY A 387 -13.50 12.32 -3.10
C GLY A 387 -13.68 13.80 -2.97
N ASN A 388 -13.72 14.28 -1.72
CA ASN A 388 -13.77 15.69 -1.36
C ASN A 388 -13.25 15.90 0.06
N VAL A 389 -12.86 17.14 0.37
CA VAL A 389 -12.56 17.57 1.74
C VAL A 389 -13.87 17.71 2.51
N THR A 390 -13.95 17.10 3.69
CA THR A 390 -15.18 17.00 4.49
C THR A 390 -15.07 17.65 5.86
N ALA A 391 -13.99 18.38 6.13
CA ALA A 391 -13.82 19.17 7.34
C ALA A 391 -13.51 20.63 6.99
N HIS A 392 -14.14 21.59 7.71
CA HIS A 392 -13.87 23.00 7.50
C HIS A 392 -12.41 23.32 7.84
N ASN A 393 -11.70 23.94 6.90
CA ASN A 393 -10.27 24.25 7.01
C ASN A 393 -9.41 23.06 7.46
N GLY A 394 -9.82 21.83 7.07
CA GLY A 394 -9.18 20.59 7.45
C GLY A 394 -7.77 20.38 6.89
N PHE A 395 -7.30 21.27 6.00
CA PHE A 395 -5.96 21.30 5.45
C PHE A 395 -5.47 22.72 5.26
N LEU A 396 -4.22 22.96 5.66
CA LEU A 396 -3.46 24.15 5.28
C LEU A 396 -2.80 23.86 3.92
N ARG A 397 -3.06 24.69 2.93
CA ARG A 397 -2.45 24.60 1.60
C ARG A 397 -1.29 25.60 1.49
N ILE A 398 -0.18 25.15 0.97
CA ILE A 398 1.02 25.96 0.82
C ILE A 398 1.30 26.19 -0.66
N LYS A 399 1.36 27.45 -1.06
CA LYS A 399 1.70 27.93 -2.39
C LYS A 399 3.13 28.44 -2.44
N LYS A 400 3.73 28.38 -3.63
CA LYS A 400 5.00 29.09 -3.88
C LYS A 400 4.72 30.59 -4.00
N ALA A 401 5.36 31.37 -3.16
CA ALA A 401 5.29 32.83 -3.25
C ALA A 401 6.04 33.33 -4.50
N SER A 402 5.70 34.54 -4.98
CA SER A 402 6.53 35.24 -5.96
C SER A 402 7.85 35.62 -5.31
N GLU A 403 8.96 35.36 -5.97
CA GLU A 403 10.25 35.94 -5.57
C GLU A 403 10.13 37.48 -5.62
N ALA A 404 10.40 38.12 -4.48
CA ALA A 404 10.31 39.56 -4.33
C ALA A 404 11.52 40.26 -4.99
#